data_8de44df95b7f83524e57b10ae74e2794
#
_entry.id   8de44df95b7f83524e57b10ae74e2794
#
_cell.length_a   1.000
_cell.length_b   1.000
_cell.length_c   1.000
_cell.angle_alpha   90.00
_cell.angle_beta   90.00
_cell.angle_gamma   90.00
#
_symmetry.space_group_name_H-M   'P 1'
#
loop_
_entity.id
_entity.type
_entity.pdbx_description
1 polymer ?
#
loop_
_entity_poly.entity_id
_entity_poly.type
_entity_poly.pdbx_seq_one_letter_code
_entity_poly.pdbx_strand_id
1 'polypeptide(L)'
;MRDREEHLLEALENLFRTRHECSCTVFSECGLSDLTVRQVAYLKIIDEQGDITFSRLAEITRNSKPTITEMINKFVRMECVYRERCPEDGRVLYIRLTDKGQKIAKAEQAALRRMIERMMDSLDDQEQELLVRILQKVR
;
A
#
# COMPACT_ATOMS: atom_id res chain seq x y z
N MET A 1 -4.98 30.93 -17.11
CA MET A 1 -4.21 29.71 -16.78
C MET A 1 -3.99 29.54 -15.27
N ARG A 2 -3.52 30.55 -14.58
CA ARG A 2 -3.35 30.51 -13.11
C ARG A 2 -4.61 30.09 -12.36
N ASP A 3 -5.75 30.60 -12.75
CA ASP A 3 -7.04 30.32 -12.12
C ASP A 3 -7.42 28.83 -12.21
N ARG A 4 -7.18 28.20 -13.36
CA ARG A 4 -7.48 26.75 -13.54
C ARG A 4 -6.53 25.87 -12.76
N GLU A 5 -5.26 26.25 -12.68
CA GLU A 5 -4.26 25.49 -11.91
C GLU A 5 -4.53 25.61 -10.41
N GLU A 6 -4.93 26.78 -9.93
CA GLU A 6 -5.30 26.98 -8.53
C GLU A 6 -6.54 26.16 -8.14
N HIS A 7 -7.58 26.16 -8.98
CA HIS A 7 -8.78 25.35 -8.76
C HIS A 7 -8.45 23.85 -8.78
N LEU A 8 -7.56 23.42 -9.68
CA LEU A 8 -7.11 22.04 -9.73
C LEU A 8 -6.30 21.65 -8.51
N LEU A 9 -5.40 22.54 -8.06
CA LEU A 9 -4.62 22.32 -6.84
C LEU A 9 -5.53 22.11 -5.63
N GLU A 10 -6.50 23.00 -5.43
CA GLU A 10 -7.48 22.90 -4.34
C GLU A 10 -8.28 21.58 -4.41
N ALA A 11 -8.74 21.22 -5.61
CA ALA A 11 -9.48 19.99 -5.83
C ALA A 11 -8.64 18.76 -5.50
N LEU A 12 -7.37 18.73 -5.93
CA LEU A 12 -6.46 17.63 -5.63
C LEU A 12 -6.12 17.54 -4.14
N GLU A 13 -5.90 18.68 -3.48
CA GLU A 13 -5.68 18.71 -2.03
C GLU A 13 -6.86 18.14 -1.26
N ASN A 14 -8.07 18.44 -1.68
CA ASN A 14 -9.29 17.86 -1.10
C ASN A 14 -9.36 16.35 -1.31
N LEU A 15 -8.99 15.85 -2.48
CA LEU A 15 -8.95 14.42 -2.77
C LEU A 15 -7.89 13.72 -1.91
N PHE A 16 -6.71 14.28 -1.76
CA PHE A 16 -5.65 13.71 -0.92
C PHE A 16 -6.05 13.68 0.55
N ARG A 17 -6.75 14.71 1.01
CA ARG A 17 -7.31 14.73 2.36
C ARG A 17 -8.33 13.62 2.56
N THR A 18 -9.24 13.41 1.62
CA THR A 18 -10.23 12.34 1.67
C THR A 18 -9.55 10.97 1.67
N ARG A 19 -8.52 10.77 0.86
CA ARG A 19 -7.72 9.55 0.85
C ARG A 19 -7.07 9.30 2.22
N HIS A 20 -6.51 10.34 2.82
CA HIS A 20 -5.88 10.25 4.14
C HIS A 20 -6.89 9.86 5.23
N GLU A 21 -8.07 10.47 5.23
CA GLU A 21 -9.16 10.11 6.16
C GLU A 21 -9.60 8.66 5.99
N CYS A 22 -9.76 8.19 4.75
CA CYS A 22 -10.10 6.81 4.45
C CYS A 22 -9.00 5.85 4.90
N SER A 23 -7.74 6.22 4.70
CA SER A 23 -6.58 5.44 5.15
C SER A 23 -6.56 5.30 6.68
N CYS A 24 -6.76 6.40 7.40
CA CYS A 24 -6.83 6.40 8.87
C CYS A 24 -7.96 5.49 9.37
N THR A 25 -9.12 5.52 8.73
CA THR A 25 -10.25 4.66 9.07
C THR A 25 -9.93 3.18 8.87
N VAL A 26 -9.35 2.82 7.73
CA VAL A 26 -8.96 1.44 7.42
C VAL A 26 -7.90 0.94 8.41
N PHE A 27 -6.88 1.74 8.69
CA PHE A 27 -5.82 1.38 9.64
C PHE A 27 -6.36 1.23 11.06
N SER A 28 -7.27 2.10 11.47
CA SER A 28 -7.95 2.00 12.77
C SER A 28 -8.76 0.69 12.89
N GLU A 29 -9.51 0.33 11.85
CA GLU A 29 -10.26 -0.93 11.80
C GLU A 29 -9.36 -2.17 11.89
N CYS A 30 -8.13 -2.08 11.37
CA CYS A 30 -7.14 -3.15 11.43
C CYS A 30 -6.29 -3.16 12.72
N GLY A 31 -6.45 -2.17 13.60
CA GLY A 31 -5.68 -2.07 14.82
C GLY A 31 -4.23 -1.66 14.65
N LEU A 32 -3.92 -0.84 13.64
CA LEU A 32 -2.57 -0.60 13.13
C LEU A 32 -1.99 0.78 13.45
N SER A 33 -2.20 1.29 14.63
CA SER A 33 -1.65 2.59 15.04
C SER A 33 -0.11 2.63 15.11
N ASP A 34 0.57 1.47 15.14
CA ASP A 34 2.00 1.37 15.42
C ASP A 34 2.89 1.21 14.18
N LEU A 35 2.31 1.19 12.97
CA LEU A 35 3.06 1.03 11.73
C LEU A 35 3.29 2.36 11.03
N THR A 36 4.52 2.57 10.56
CA THR A 36 4.84 3.71 9.72
C THR A 36 4.38 3.47 8.28
N VAL A 37 4.19 4.55 7.52
CA VAL A 37 3.88 4.48 6.08
C VAL A 37 4.91 3.64 5.32
N ARG A 38 6.19 3.78 5.67
CA ARG A 38 7.29 3.02 5.07
C ARG A 38 7.16 1.52 5.34
N GLN A 39 6.81 1.14 6.57
CA GLN A 39 6.62 -0.26 6.96
C GLN A 39 5.44 -0.88 6.22
N VAL A 40 4.33 -0.16 6.06
CA VAL A 40 3.18 -0.60 5.27
C VAL A 40 3.57 -0.81 3.81
N ALA A 41 4.38 0.09 3.23
CA ALA A 41 4.88 -0.04 1.87
C ALA A 41 5.71 -1.33 1.69
N TYR A 42 6.51 -1.72 2.67
CA TYR A 42 7.27 -2.96 2.61
C TYR A 42 6.39 -4.21 2.67
N LEU A 43 5.35 -4.19 3.49
CA LEU A 43 4.37 -5.28 3.51
C LEU A 43 3.64 -5.41 2.16
N LYS A 44 3.34 -4.29 1.53
CA LYS A 44 2.76 -4.27 0.18
C LYS A 44 3.69 -4.89 -0.86
N ILE A 45 4.98 -4.59 -0.82
CA ILE A 45 5.97 -5.19 -1.71
C ILE A 45 6.01 -6.71 -1.52
N ILE A 46 6.01 -7.19 -0.29
CA ILE A 46 6.00 -8.61 0.04
C ILE A 46 4.75 -9.29 -0.53
N ASP A 47 3.60 -8.65 -0.41
CA ASP A 47 2.33 -9.17 -0.95
C ASP A 47 2.37 -9.28 -2.49
N GLU A 48 2.91 -8.28 -3.16
CA GLU A 48 2.97 -8.21 -4.63
C GLU A 48 3.97 -9.20 -5.23
N GLN A 49 5.08 -9.47 -4.54
CA GLN A 49 6.16 -10.30 -5.06
C GLN A 49 5.91 -11.81 -4.92
N GLY A 50 5.06 -12.24 -4.02
CA GLY A 50 4.82 -13.66 -3.77
C GLY A 50 5.99 -14.36 -3.10
N ASP A 51 6.76 -15.16 -3.84
CA ASP A 51 7.94 -15.84 -3.32
C ASP A 51 9.14 -14.90 -3.24
N ILE A 52 9.26 -14.18 -2.14
CA ILE A 52 10.34 -13.21 -1.94
C ILE A 52 11.31 -13.66 -0.85
N THR A 53 12.60 -13.51 -1.12
CA THR A 53 13.69 -13.75 -0.17
C THR A 53 14.14 -12.45 0.50
N PHE A 54 14.89 -12.57 1.59
CA PHE A 54 15.51 -11.41 2.25
C PHE A 54 16.41 -10.63 1.30
N SER A 55 17.23 -11.34 0.50
CA SER A 55 18.13 -10.71 -0.48
C SER A 55 17.36 -9.92 -1.54
N ARG A 56 16.27 -10.48 -2.04
CA ARG A 56 15.44 -9.81 -3.05
C ARG A 56 14.74 -8.58 -2.49
N LEU A 57 14.23 -8.68 -1.28
CA LEU A 57 13.59 -7.53 -0.60
C LEU A 57 14.62 -6.41 -0.36
N ALA A 58 15.82 -6.76 0.08
CA ALA A 58 16.93 -5.81 0.26
C ALA A 58 17.26 -5.10 -1.06
N GLU A 59 17.34 -5.85 -2.16
CA GLU A 59 17.61 -5.32 -3.50
C GLU A 59 16.50 -4.36 -3.98
N ILE A 60 15.24 -4.77 -3.89
CA ILE A 60 14.09 -3.95 -4.31
C ILE A 60 14.00 -2.65 -3.50
N THR A 61 14.21 -2.73 -2.19
CA THR A 61 14.08 -1.57 -1.29
C THR A 61 15.37 -0.75 -1.18
N ARG A 62 16.45 -1.23 -1.80
CA ARG A 62 17.80 -0.61 -1.72
C ARG A 62 18.31 -0.44 -0.29
N ASN A 63 18.01 -1.43 0.53
CA ASN A 63 18.48 -1.50 1.91
C ASN A 63 19.54 -2.61 2.07
N SER A 64 20.32 -2.52 3.14
CA SER A 64 21.25 -3.60 3.50
C SER A 64 20.49 -4.82 4.02
N LYS A 65 21.08 -6.01 3.90
CA LYS A 65 20.53 -7.24 4.46
C LYS A 65 20.27 -7.15 5.97
N PRO A 66 21.20 -6.61 6.80
CA PRO A 66 20.94 -6.42 8.22
C PRO A 66 19.72 -5.56 8.51
N THR A 67 19.51 -4.48 7.76
CA THR A 67 18.36 -3.60 7.90
C THR A 67 17.06 -4.35 7.61
N ILE A 68 17.04 -5.14 6.54
CA ILE A 68 15.86 -5.96 6.17
C ILE A 68 15.61 -7.03 7.23
N THR A 69 16.65 -7.72 7.70
CA THR A 69 16.52 -8.74 8.74
C THR A 69 15.89 -8.17 10.02
N GLU A 70 16.36 -7.00 10.45
CA GLU A 70 15.81 -6.31 11.62
C GLU A 70 14.34 -5.95 11.43
N MET A 71 13.97 -5.41 10.27
CA MET A 71 12.60 -5.06 9.93
C MET A 71 11.70 -6.31 9.87
N ILE A 72 12.15 -7.38 9.25
CA ILE A 72 11.39 -8.63 9.17
C ILE A 72 11.21 -9.24 10.57
N ASN A 73 12.23 -9.19 11.41
CA ASN A 73 12.11 -9.62 12.81
C ASN A 73 11.03 -8.84 13.55
N LYS A 74 10.94 -7.54 13.32
CA LYS A 74 9.87 -6.70 13.88
C LYS A 74 8.49 -7.16 13.37
N PHE A 75 8.36 -7.39 12.08
CA PHE A 75 7.09 -7.87 11.48
C PHE A 75 6.69 -9.26 11.98
N VAL A 76 7.65 -10.13 12.26
CA VAL A 76 7.40 -11.45 12.88
C VAL A 76 6.84 -11.27 14.30
N ARG A 77 7.45 -10.38 15.09
CA ARG A 77 6.95 -10.07 16.44
C ARG A 77 5.54 -9.48 16.42
N MET A 78 5.21 -8.72 15.39
CA MET A 78 3.87 -8.14 15.20
C MET A 78 2.88 -9.13 14.59
N GLU A 79 3.30 -10.35 14.31
CA GLU A 79 2.49 -11.39 13.68
C GLU A 79 1.97 -11.02 12.28
N CYS A 80 2.70 -10.18 11.55
CA CYS A 80 2.39 -9.78 10.19
C CYS A 80 3.06 -10.66 9.14
N VAL A 81 4.20 -11.27 9.49
CA VAL A 81 5.07 -12.02 8.59
C VAL A 81 5.53 -13.30 9.27
N TYR A 82 5.74 -14.36 8.49
CA TYR A 82 6.43 -15.57 8.90
C TYR A 82 7.45 -15.99 7.86
N ARG A 83 8.41 -16.81 8.27
CA ARG A 83 9.44 -17.37 7.38
C ARG A 83 9.03 -18.76 6.97
N GLU A 84 9.19 -19.05 5.68
CA GLU A 84 8.91 -20.37 5.11
C GLU A 84 10.13 -20.86 4.36
N ARG A 85 10.60 -22.06 4.68
CA ARG A 85 11.71 -22.67 3.95
C ARG A 85 11.21 -23.17 2.60
N CYS A 86 12.02 -22.95 1.55
CA CYS A 86 11.75 -23.50 0.24
C CYS A 86 11.79 -25.04 0.33
N PRO A 87 10.73 -25.77 -0.13
CA PRO A 87 10.70 -27.22 -0.08
C PRO A 87 11.79 -27.88 -0.93
N GLU A 88 12.27 -27.20 -1.96
CA GLU A 88 13.26 -27.69 -2.91
C GLU A 88 14.69 -27.39 -2.45
N ASP A 89 14.89 -26.31 -1.71
CA ASP A 89 16.20 -25.92 -1.15
C ASP A 89 16.03 -25.30 0.24
N GLY A 90 16.36 -26.07 1.28
CA GLY A 90 16.23 -25.65 2.68
C GLY A 90 17.12 -24.47 3.08
N ARG A 91 18.07 -24.04 2.21
CA ARG A 91 18.88 -22.85 2.44
C ARG A 91 18.15 -21.56 2.12
N VAL A 92 17.08 -21.65 1.31
CA VAL A 92 16.30 -20.50 0.88
C VAL A 92 15.11 -20.32 1.82
N LEU A 93 15.01 -19.12 2.39
CA LEU A 93 13.88 -18.70 3.23
C LEU A 93 13.05 -17.68 2.49
N TYR A 94 11.78 -17.96 2.34
CA TYR A 94 10.79 -17.03 1.83
C TYR A 94 10.17 -16.22 2.97
N ILE A 95 9.80 -14.99 2.67
CA ILE A 95 9.03 -14.12 3.55
C ILE A 95 7.57 -14.22 3.12
N ARG A 96 6.70 -14.58 4.05
CA ARG A 96 5.26 -14.74 3.80
C ARG A 96 4.46 -13.83 4.71
N LEU A 97 3.35 -13.31 4.21
CA LEU A 97 2.41 -12.55 5.01
C LEU A 97 1.44 -13.48 5.73
N THR A 98 1.16 -13.18 6.98
CA THR A 98 0.01 -13.75 7.70
C THR A 98 -1.28 -13.11 7.19
N ASP A 99 -2.44 -13.60 7.60
CA ASP A 99 -3.73 -12.96 7.27
C ASP A 99 -3.75 -11.51 7.74
N LYS A 100 -3.21 -11.24 8.91
CA LYS A 100 -3.04 -9.88 9.45
C LYS A 100 -2.16 -9.02 8.53
N GLY A 101 -1.00 -9.54 8.12
CA GLY A 101 -0.08 -8.86 7.21
C GLY A 101 -0.72 -8.54 5.85
N GLN A 102 -1.51 -9.46 5.31
CA GLN A 102 -2.23 -9.26 4.05
C GLN A 102 -3.26 -8.14 4.16
N LYS A 103 -4.02 -8.09 5.24
CA LYS A 103 -4.99 -7.00 5.49
C LYS A 103 -4.30 -5.65 5.52
N ILE A 104 -3.14 -5.58 6.17
CA ILE A 104 -2.32 -4.37 6.24
C ILE A 104 -1.80 -3.96 4.86
N ALA A 105 -1.23 -4.91 4.12
CA ALA A 105 -0.69 -4.65 2.78
C ALA A 105 -1.77 -4.12 1.82
N LYS A 106 -3.00 -4.56 1.99
CA LYS A 106 -4.15 -4.15 1.15
C LYS A 106 -4.90 -2.93 1.69
N ALA A 107 -4.58 -2.46 2.88
CA ALA A 107 -5.29 -1.35 3.53
C ALA A 107 -5.21 -0.04 2.74
N GLU A 108 -4.05 0.26 2.15
CA GLU A 108 -3.86 1.45 1.33
C GLU A 108 -4.72 1.41 0.06
N GLN A 109 -4.78 0.25 -0.60
CA GLN A 109 -5.63 0.05 -1.77
C GLN A 109 -7.12 0.13 -1.40
N ALA A 110 -7.51 -0.41 -0.24
CA ALA A 110 -8.87 -0.30 0.26
C ALA A 110 -9.26 1.16 0.53
N ALA A 111 -8.35 1.97 1.06
CA ALA A 111 -8.56 3.40 1.27
C ALA A 111 -8.75 4.13 -0.05
N LEU A 112 -7.94 3.81 -1.06
CA LEU A 112 -8.07 4.39 -2.41
C LEU A 112 -9.42 4.00 -3.04
N ARG A 113 -9.85 2.76 -2.89
CA ARG A 113 -11.17 2.33 -3.38
C ARG A 113 -12.31 3.09 -2.73
N ARG A 114 -12.27 3.28 -1.41
CA ARG A 114 -13.29 4.07 -0.69
C ARG A 114 -13.35 5.51 -1.18
N MET A 115 -12.20 6.12 -1.45
CA MET A 115 -12.14 7.45 -2.03
C MET A 115 -12.78 7.49 -3.42
N ILE A 116 -12.45 6.51 -4.27
CA ILE A 116 -13.01 6.40 -5.62
C ILE A 116 -14.54 6.22 -5.56
N GLU A 117 -15.03 5.38 -4.68
CA GLU A 117 -16.49 5.19 -4.48
C GLU A 117 -17.19 6.50 -4.14
N ARG A 118 -16.62 7.28 -3.21
CA ARG A 118 -17.16 8.61 -2.86
C ARG A 118 -17.16 9.57 -4.05
N MET A 119 -16.09 9.56 -4.85
CA MET A 119 -16.00 10.37 -6.06
C MET A 119 -17.05 9.97 -7.08
N MET A 120 -17.19 8.68 -7.33
CA MET A 120 -18.13 8.15 -8.32
C MET A 120 -19.59 8.41 -7.94
N ASP A 121 -19.91 8.36 -6.64
CA ASP A 121 -21.26 8.68 -6.15
C ASP A 121 -21.69 10.13 -6.46
N SER A 122 -20.73 11.02 -6.61
CA SER A 122 -20.97 12.44 -6.94
C SER A 122 -21.07 12.72 -8.43
N LEU A 123 -20.79 11.74 -9.28
CA LEU A 123 -20.68 11.90 -10.74
C LEU A 123 -21.75 11.07 -11.46
N ASP A 124 -22.27 11.60 -12.56
CA ASP A 124 -23.11 10.81 -13.48
C ASP A 124 -22.24 9.90 -14.35
N ASP A 125 -22.86 8.99 -15.11
CA ASP A 125 -22.16 8.01 -15.93
C ASP A 125 -21.23 8.65 -16.97
N GLN A 126 -21.65 9.76 -17.58
CA GLN A 126 -20.84 10.48 -18.57
C GLN A 126 -19.62 11.13 -17.93
N GLU A 127 -19.79 11.72 -16.77
CA GLU A 127 -18.72 12.35 -16.01
C GLU A 127 -17.71 11.30 -15.53
N GLN A 128 -18.17 10.12 -15.09
CA GLN A 128 -17.30 9.00 -14.70
C GLN A 128 -16.43 8.54 -15.87
N GLU A 129 -17.00 8.32 -17.04
CA GLU A 129 -16.27 7.94 -18.24
C GLU A 129 -15.25 9.00 -18.67
N LEU A 130 -15.65 10.27 -18.59
CA LEU A 130 -14.76 11.39 -18.92
C LEU A 130 -13.59 11.48 -17.95
N LEU A 131 -13.84 11.32 -16.65
CA LEU A 131 -12.77 11.33 -15.63
C LEU A 131 -11.74 10.23 -15.89
N VAL A 132 -12.19 9.00 -16.15
CA VAL A 132 -11.29 7.88 -16.47
C VAL A 132 -10.45 8.20 -17.69
N ARG A 133 -11.07 8.73 -18.75
CA ARG A 133 -10.40 9.10 -20.00
C ARG A 133 -9.35 10.18 -19.78
N ILE A 134 -9.68 11.22 -19.00
CA ILE A 134 -8.75 12.31 -18.68
C ILE A 134 -7.53 11.79 -17.93
N LEU A 135 -7.76 10.99 -16.88
CA LEU A 135 -6.68 10.45 -16.05
C LEU A 135 -5.77 9.50 -16.83
N GLN A 136 -6.31 8.74 -17.79
CA GLN A 136 -5.52 7.86 -18.64
C GLN A 136 -4.55 8.61 -19.59
N LYS A 137 -4.82 9.88 -19.87
CA LYS A 137 -3.92 10.73 -20.66
C LYS A 137 -2.71 11.23 -19.87
N VAL A 138 -2.82 11.25 -18.55
CA VAL A 138 -1.75 11.70 -17.66
C VAL A 138 -0.80 10.52 -17.42
N ARG A 139 0.47 10.71 -17.76
CA ARG A 139 1.52 9.70 -17.60
C ARG A 139 2.57 10.16 -16.61
#